data_d0de5a6d38d4cc7fce92e27b3de0cc61
#
_entry.id   d0de5a6d38d4cc7fce92e27b3de0cc61
#
_cell.length_a   1.000
_cell.length_b   1.000
_cell.length_c   1.000
_cell.angle_alpha   90.00
_cell.angle_beta   90.00
_cell.angle_gamma   90.00
#
_symmetry.space_group_name_H-M   'P 1'
#
loop_
_entity.id
_entity.type
_entity.pdbx_description
1 polymer ?
#
loop_
_entity_poly.entity_id
_entity_poly.type
_entity_poly.pdbx_seq_one_letter_code
_entity_poly.pdbx_strand_id
1 'polypeptide(L)'
;MLEVKNLHAKIGEKEILKGIDLVINDGETHAIMGPNGSGKSTLSAVLVGNPLYEVTEGEVYFNGKNLLEMKPEDRAHEGLFLSFQYPVEIPGVSMTNFMKAAINEKRKYLGLEPMNAAEFLQLQREKRKIVELDSKLANRSVNEGFSGGEKKRNEIFQMAMLEPKLSILDETDSGLDVDAMRIVADGVNKLQTPETSCIVITHYDRLLEMIRPQFVHVLYKGRIVKTGGPELAKEIQEHGYDWIKEEIGEE
;
A
#
# COMPACT_ATOMS: atom_id res chain seq x y z
N MET A 1 -3.21 12.22 -9.30
CA MET A 1 -2.21 11.28 -8.76
C MET A 1 -2.23 9.94 -9.50
N LEU A 2 -3.22 9.06 -9.29
CA LEU A 2 -3.37 7.76 -9.97
C LEU A 2 -4.66 7.72 -10.77
N GLU A 3 -4.60 7.24 -12.01
CA GLU A 3 -5.74 7.04 -12.90
C GLU A 3 -5.66 5.64 -13.51
N VAL A 4 -6.66 4.81 -13.22
CA VAL A 4 -6.81 3.45 -13.73
C VAL A 4 -8.07 3.41 -14.58
N LYS A 5 -7.95 2.97 -15.83
CA LYS A 5 -9.05 2.90 -16.81
C LYS A 5 -9.18 1.51 -17.36
N ASN A 6 -10.34 0.91 -17.18
CA ASN A 6 -10.72 -0.39 -17.73
C ASN A 6 -9.61 -1.45 -17.56
N LEU A 7 -8.99 -1.53 -16.38
CA LEU A 7 -7.84 -2.41 -16.14
C LEU A 7 -8.29 -3.86 -16.03
N HIS A 8 -7.76 -4.70 -16.94
CA HIS A 8 -7.88 -6.14 -16.92
C HIS A 8 -6.54 -6.79 -16.63
N ALA A 9 -6.51 -7.80 -15.79
CA ALA A 9 -5.31 -8.53 -15.47
C ALA A 9 -5.58 -10.00 -15.15
N LYS A 10 -4.64 -10.87 -15.54
CA LYS A 10 -4.72 -12.32 -15.33
C LYS A 10 -3.46 -12.87 -14.66
N ILE A 11 -3.59 -14.07 -14.11
CA ILE A 11 -2.49 -14.92 -13.69
C ILE A 11 -2.63 -16.28 -14.39
N GLY A 12 -1.63 -16.68 -15.20
CA GLY A 12 -1.80 -17.80 -16.12
C GLY A 12 -2.99 -17.57 -17.04
N GLU A 13 -3.94 -18.52 -17.07
CA GLU A 13 -5.16 -18.42 -17.87
C GLU A 13 -6.35 -17.78 -17.13
N LYS A 14 -6.19 -17.47 -15.85
CA LYS A 14 -7.29 -16.96 -15.03
C LYS A 14 -7.30 -15.44 -14.98
N GLU A 15 -8.32 -14.82 -15.56
CA GLU A 15 -8.59 -13.40 -15.42
C GLU A 15 -9.09 -13.09 -13.99
N ILE A 16 -8.45 -12.13 -13.35
CA ILE A 16 -8.74 -11.71 -11.97
C ILE A 16 -9.37 -10.31 -11.96
N LEU A 17 -8.73 -9.33 -12.61
CA LEU A 17 -9.29 -7.98 -12.76
C LEU A 17 -10.02 -7.90 -14.10
N LYS A 18 -11.21 -7.32 -14.08
CA LYS A 18 -12.18 -7.40 -15.19
C LYS A 18 -12.75 -6.02 -15.55
N GLY A 19 -11.89 -5.04 -15.74
CA GLY A 19 -12.27 -3.65 -16.02
C GLY A 19 -12.41 -2.85 -14.74
N ILE A 20 -11.27 -2.56 -14.09
CA ILE A 20 -11.21 -1.66 -12.93
C ILE A 20 -11.07 -0.23 -13.42
N ASP A 21 -11.98 0.62 -12.94
CA ASP A 21 -11.87 2.07 -13.04
C ASP A 21 -11.66 2.66 -11.66
N LEU A 22 -10.59 3.43 -11.46
CA LEU A 22 -10.25 4.05 -10.18
C LEU A 22 -9.44 5.33 -10.41
N VAL A 23 -9.88 6.41 -9.80
CA VAL A 23 -9.16 7.68 -9.80
C VAL A 23 -8.84 8.08 -8.37
N ILE A 24 -7.59 8.44 -8.09
CA ILE A 24 -7.12 8.93 -6.81
C ILE A 24 -6.40 10.25 -7.05
N ASN A 25 -6.89 11.31 -6.43
CA ASN A 25 -6.26 12.63 -6.50
C ASN A 25 -5.22 12.79 -5.38
N ASP A 26 -4.43 13.86 -5.46
CA ASP A 26 -3.44 14.18 -4.43
C ASP A 26 -4.13 14.45 -3.09
N GLY A 27 -3.56 13.94 -2.00
CA GLY A 27 -4.08 14.11 -0.66
C GLY A 27 -5.25 13.19 -0.27
N GLU A 28 -5.71 12.33 -1.18
CA GLU A 28 -6.84 11.43 -0.91
C GLU A 28 -6.39 10.09 -0.30
N THR A 29 -7.22 9.59 0.61
CA THR A 29 -7.14 8.23 1.13
C THR A 29 -8.35 7.43 0.70
N HIS A 30 -8.11 6.35 -0.01
CA HIS A 30 -9.13 5.43 -0.51
C HIS A 30 -9.02 4.08 0.19
N ALA A 31 -10.14 3.52 0.61
CA ALA A 31 -10.21 2.14 1.07
C ALA A 31 -10.72 1.23 -0.04
N ILE A 32 -10.15 0.04 -0.16
CA ILE A 32 -10.66 -1.03 -1.02
C ILE A 32 -11.06 -2.20 -0.15
N MET A 33 -12.35 -2.48 -0.12
CA MET A 33 -12.95 -3.59 0.60
C MET A 33 -13.50 -4.62 -0.39
N GLY A 34 -13.80 -5.81 0.09
CA GLY A 34 -14.38 -6.86 -0.74
C GLY A 34 -14.08 -8.25 -0.19
N PRO A 35 -14.84 -9.28 -0.57
CA PRO A 35 -14.62 -10.64 -0.09
C PRO A 35 -13.25 -11.20 -0.54
N ASN A 36 -12.85 -12.31 0.09
CA ASN A 36 -11.62 -13.01 -0.30
C ASN A 36 -11.72 -13.47 -1.77
N GLY A 37 -10.61 -13.31 -2.51
CA GLY A 37 -10.56 -13.66 -3.93
C GLY A 37 -11.23 -12.65 -4.87
N SER A 38 -11.66 -11.47 -4.39
CA SER A 38 -12.27 -10.44 -5.24
C SER A 38 -11.27 -9.74 -6.18
N GLY A 39 -9.96 -9.82 -5.90
CA GLY A 39 -8.90 -9.20 -6.71
C GLY A 39 -8.14 -8.06 -6.04
N LYS A 40 -8.36 -7.77 -4.74
CA LYS A 40 -7.73 -6.66 -4.03
C LYS A 40 -6.20 -6.70 -4.07
N SER A 41 -5.59 -7.79 -3.62
CA SER A 41 -4.13 -7.96 -3.66
C SER A 41 -3.57 -8.14 -5.08
N THR A 42 -4.43 -8.56 -6.04
CA THR A 42 -4.06 -8.54 -7.46
C THR A 42 -3.93 -7.12 -7.96
N LEU A 43 -4.86 -6.24 -7.59
CA LEU A 43 -4.80 -4.82 -7.97
C LEU A 43 -3.52 -4.17 -7.41
N SER A 44 -3.20 -4.36 -6.13
CA SER A 44 -1.96 -3.84 -5.54
C SER A 44 -0.72 -4.39 -6.24
N ALA A 45 -0.68 -5.70 -6.52
CA ALA A 45 0.44 -6.35 -7.21
C ALA A 45 0.63 -5.84 -8.65
N VAL A 46 -0.46 -5.64 -9.40
CA VAL A 46 -0.42 -5.08 -10.77
C VAL A 46 0.10 -3.65 -10.75
N LEU A 47 -0.38 -2.82 -9.82
CA LEU A 47 0.06 -1.42 -9.70
C LEU A 47 1.56 -1.30 -9.42
N VAL A 48 2.15 -2.19 -8.61
CA VAL A 48 3.60 -2.18 -8.35
C VAL A 48 4.42 -2.96 -9.39
N GLY A 49 3.77 -3.55 -10.39
CA GLY A 49 4.48 -4.22 -11.50
C GLY A 49 4.95 -5.64 -11.18
N ASN A 50 4.24 -6.38 -10.35
CA ASN A 50 4.58 -7.77 -10.08
C ASN A 50 4.46 -8.61 -11.37
N PRO A 51 5.56 -9.24 -11.84
CA PRO A 51 5.60 -9.93 -13.13
C PRO A 51 4.76 -11.22 -13.20
N LEU A 52 4.21 -11.68 -12.08
CA LEU A 52 3.28 -12.82 -12.06
C LEU A 52 1.94 -12.51 -12.71
N TYR A 53 1.58 -11.23 -12.82
CA TYR A 53 0.32 -10.79 -13.39
C TYR A 53 0.54 -10.14 -14.76
N GLU A 54 -0.25 -10.55 -15.74
CA GLU A 54 -0.27 -9.99 -17.08
C GLU A 54 -1.45 -9.04 -17.22
N VAL A 55 -1.18 -7.78 -17.58
CA VAL A 55 -2.23 -6.83 -17.95
C VAL A 55 -2.63 -7.12 -19.38
N THR A 56 -3.92 -7.39 -19.61
CA THR A 56 -4.45 -7.77 -20.92
C THR A 56 -5.17 -6.62 -21.61
N GLU A 57 -5.72 -5.66 -20.85
CA GLU A 57 -6.44 -4.50 -21.35
C GLU A 57 -6.41 -3.36 -20.33
N GLY A 58 -6.61 -2.13 -20.78
CA GLY A 58 -6.72 -0.93 -19.94
C GLY A 58 -5.45 -0.11 -19.87
N GLU A 59 -5.54 0.99 -19.14
CA GLU A 59 -4.48 1.97 -18.98
C GLU A 59 -4.31 2.32 -17.50
N VAL A 60 -3.07 2.58 -17.08
CA VAL A 60 -2.76 3.07 -15.74
C VAL A 60 -1.76 4.21 -15.82
N TYR A 61 -2.16 5.37 -15.33
CA TYR A 61 -1.29 6.55 -15.25
C TYR A 61 -1.01 6.92 -13.80
N PHE A 62 0.25 7.20 -13.52
CA PHE A 62 0.69 7.71 -12.23
C PHE A 62 1.47 9.02 -12.45
N ASN A 63 0.96 10.11 -11.90
CA ASN A 63 1.49 11.46 -12.14
C ASN A 63 1.66 11.80 -13.64
N GLY A 64 0.70 11.36 -14.46
CA GLY A 64 0.70 11.58 -15.92
C GLY A 64 1.65 10.67 -16.71
N LYS A 65 2.35 9.73 -16.07
CA LYS A 65 3.23 8.76 -16.72
C LYS A 65 2.53 7.40 -16.84
N ASN A 66 2.69 6.72 -17.99
CA ASN A 66 2.13 5.37 -18.16
C ASN A 66 2.85 4.38 -17.25
N LEU A 67 2.13 3.91 -16.21
CA LEU A 67 2.69 3.02 -15.20
C LEU A 67 3.00 1.63 -15.76
N LEU A 68 2.23 1.18 -16.76
CA LEU A 68 2.37 -0.16 -17.32
C LEU A 68 3.67 -0.33 -18.14
N GLU A 69 4.24 0.76 -18.63
CA GLU A 69 5.53 0.76 -19.34
C GLU A 69 6.74 0.81 -18.39
N MET A 70 6.52 1.06 -17.10
CA MET A 70 7.58 1.17 -16.12
C MET A 70 7.92 -0.18 -15.47
N LYS A 71 9.22 -0.40 -15.23
CA LYS A 71 9.69 -1.49 -14.40
C LYS A 71 9.31 -1.25 -12.92
N PRO A 72 9.22 -2.30 -12.09
CA PRO A 72 8.88 -2.15 -10.67
C PRO A 72 9.76 -1.16 -9.91
N GLU A 73 11.07 -1.17 -10.17
CA GLU A 73 12.03 -0.24 -9.56
C GLU A 73 11.76 1.22 -9.95
N ASP A 74 11.38 1.47 -11.21
CA ASP A 74 11.07 2.83 -11.68
C ASP A 74 9.78 3.34 -11.04
N ARG A 75 8.76 2.46 -10.87
CA ARG A 75 7.52 2.81 -10.14
C ARG A 75 7.82 3.21 -8.70
N ALA A 76 8.71 2.49 -8.02
CA ALA A 76 9.15 2.81 -6.67
C ALA A 76 9.91 4.15 -6.61
N HIS A 77 10.78 4.42 -7.58
CA HIS A 77 11.49 5.70 -7.69
C HIS A 77 10.55 6.89 -7.93
N GLU A 78 9.49 6.69 -8.71
CA GLU A 78 8.44 7.71 -8.94
C GLU A 78 7.61 8.00 -7.68
N GLY A 79 7.71 7.14 -6.66
CA GLY A 79 7.07 7.32 -5.36
C GLY A 79 5.88 6.42 -5.10
N LEU A 80 5.80 5.26 -5.75
CA LEU A 80 4.84 4.22 -5.41
C LEU A 80 5.43 3.29 -4.35
N PHE A 81 4.66 3.01 -3.29
CA PHE A 81 5.06 2.14 -2.18
C PHE A 81 3.99 1.09 -1.92
N LEU A 82 4.41 -0.14 -1.64
CA LEU A 82 3.53 -1.22 -1.21
C LEU A 82 3.97 -1.77 0.15
N SER A 83 3.08 -1.72 1.14
CA SER A 83 3.18 -2.53 2.35
C SER A 83 2.55 -3.89 2.06
N PHE A 84 3.36 -4.94 2.08
CA PHE A 84 2.93 -6.28 1.70
C PHE A 84 2.05 -6.93 2.76
N GLN A 85 1.11 -7.76 2.35
CA GLN A 85 0.35 -8.61 3.27
C GLN A 85 1.28 -9.46 4.15
N TYR A 86 2.32 -10.05 3.54
CA TYR A 86 3.37 -10.79 4.23
C TYR A 86 4.73 -10.13 3.99
N PRO A 87 5.25 -9.37 4.97
CA PRO A 87 6.53 -8.68 4.83
C PRO A 87 7.69 -9.66 4.60
N VAL A 88 8.47 -9.43 3.55
CA VAL A 88 9.60 -10.29 3.15
C VAL A 88 10.74 -10.16 4.15
N GLU A 89 11.38 -11.28 4.48
CA GLU A 89 12.63 -11.33 5.23
C GLU A 89 13.82 -11.33 4.28
N ILE A 90 14.86 -10.55 4.61
CA ILE A 90 16.11 -10.50 3.83
C ILE A 90 17.28 -10.82 4.78
N PRO A 91 17.58 -12.11 4.98
CA PRO A 91 18.66 -12.52 5.87
C PRO A 91 20.03 -11.93 5.45
N GLY A 92 20.81 -11.49 6.44
CA GLY A 92 22.14 -10.95 6.21
C GLY A 92 22.19 -9.49 5.71
N VAL A 93 21.06 -8.87 5.38
CA VAL A 93 20.98 -7.45 4.99
C VAL A 93 20.36 -6.66 6.13
N SER A 94 21.16 -5.82 6.82
CA SER A 94 20.63 -4.99 7.89
C SER A 94 19.63 -3.96 7.36
N MET A 95 18.61 -3.62 8.19
CA MET A 95 17.61 -2.60 7.85
C MET A 95 18.26 -1.26 7.52
N THR A 96 19.30 -0.88 8.24
CA THR A 96 20.08 0.34 7.99
C THR A 96 20.70 0.33 6.59
N ASN A 97 21.36 -0.76 6.18
CA ASN A 97 21.98 -0.87 4.86
C ASN A 97 20.94 -0.91 3.75
N PHE A 98 19.86 -1.65 3.94
CA PHE A 98 18.76 -1.74 3.01
C PHE A 98 18.14 -0.35 2.73
N MET A 99 17.78 0.39 3.79
CA MET A 99 17.18 1.71 3.64
C MET A 99 18.14 2.74 3.04
N LYS A 100 19.44 2.68 3.42
CA LYS A 100 20.45 3.58 2.84
C LYS A 100 20.61 3.34 1.34
N ALA A 101 20.63 2.09 0.91
CA ALA A 101 20.69 1.74 -0.51
C ALA A 101 19.44 2.24 -1.26
N ALA A 102 18.25 1.95 -0.74
CA ALA A 102 16.99 2.35 -1.36
C ALA A 102 16.84 3.87 -1.49
N ILE A 103 17.19 4.63 -0.44
CA ILE A 103 17.14 6.11 -0.48
C ILE A 103 18.15 6.66 -1.49
N ASN A 104 19.37 6.13 -1.52
CA ASN A 104 20.39 6.64 -2.44
C ASN A 104 20.07 6.31 -3.90
N GLU A 105 19.47 5.14 -4.21
CA GLU A 105 19.01 4.83 -5.55
C GLU A 105 17.84 5.77 -5.98
N LYS A 106 16.88 6.04 -5.09
CA LYS A 106 15.83 7.04 -5.34
C LYS A 106 16.41 8.43 -5.60
N ARG A 107 17.37 8.87 -4.78
CA ARG A 107 18.06 10.17 -4.94
C ARG A 107 18.80 10.26 -6.29
N LYS A 108 19.52 9.19 -6.66
CA LYS A 108 20.22 9.09 -7.94
C LYS A 108 19.23 9.17 -9.13
N TYR A 109 18.11 8.47 -9.06
CA TYR A 109 17.04 8.55 -10.07
C TYR A 109 16.53 9.98 -10.23
N LEU A 110 16.39 10.72 -9.13
CA LEU A 110 15.98 12.13 -9.10
C LEU A 110 17.10 13.13 -9.44
N GLY A 111 18.32 12.67 -9.76
CA GLY A 111 19.47 13.54 -10.04
C GLY A 111 20.04 14.25 -8.80
N LEU A 112 19.78 13.72 -7.60
CA LEU A 112 20.25 14.27 -6.33
C LEU A 112 21.51 13.53 -5.85
N GLU A 113 22.39 14.26 -5.14
CA GLU A 113 23.56 13.66 -4.51
C GLU A 113 23.18 12.61 -3.46
N PRO A 114 23.96 11.52 -3.31
CA PRO A 114 23.75 10.54 -2.26
C PRO A 114 23.74 11.17 -0.86
N MET A 115 22.87 10.68 0.01
CA MET A 115 22.81 11.12 1.41
C MET A 115 24.07 10.64 2.15
N ASN A 116 24.74 11.53 2.86
CA ASN A 116 25.87 11.16 3.68
C ASN A 116 25.45 10.37 4.94
N ALA A 117 26.40 9.77 5.63
CA ALA A 117 26.11 8.89 6.77
C ALA A 117 25.45 9.64 7.95
N ALA A 118 25.83 10.87 8.21
CA ALA A 118 25.29 11.66 9.32
C ALA A 118 23.83 12.06 9.06
N GLU A 119 23.55 12.58 7.85
CA GLU A 119 22.20 12.90 7.39
C GLU A 119 21.29 11.68 7.44
N PHE A 120 21.77 10.53 6.94
CA PHE A 120 20.98 9.29 6.96
C PHE A 120 20.66 8.84 8.40
N LEU A 121 21.63 8.85 9.31
CA LEU A 121 21.39 8.46 10.70
C LEU A 121 20.45 9.41 11.43
N GLN A 122 20.51 10.71 11.12
CA GLN A 122 19.55 11.68 11.65
C GLN A 122 18.14 11.38 11.15
N LEU A 123 17.94 11.24 9.84
CA LEU A 123 16.66 10.88 9.23
C LEU A 123 16.11 9.58 9.83
N GLN A 124 16.95 8.54 9.94
CA GLN A 124 16.56 7.26 10.52
C GLN A 124 16.06 7.41 11.97
N ARG A 125 16.72 8.22 12.80
CA ARG A 125 16.32 8.47 14.18
C ARG A 125 14.97 9.19 14.27
N GLU A 126 14.74 10.15 13.41
CA GLU A 126 13.48 10.92 13.34
C GLU A 126 12.32 10.02 12.90
N LYS A 127 12.49 9.29 11.81
CA LYS A 127 11.43 8.44 11.24
C LYS A 127 11.07 7.24 12.12
N ARG A 128 12.02 6.65 12.83
CA ARG A 128 11.73 5.57 13.80
C ARG A 128 10.78 5.99 14.92
N LYS A 129 10.84 7.24 15.35
CA LYS A 129 9.96 7.76 16.41
C LYS A 129 8.49 7.78 15.99
N ILE A 130 8.22 7.91 14.68
CA ILE A 130 6.84 7.95 14.14
C ILE A 130 6.10 6.65 14.45
N VAL A 131 6.79 5.51 14.37
CA VAL A 131 6.22 4.16 14.51
C VAL A 131 6.72 3.43 15.77
N GLU A 132 7.36 4.14 16.69
CA GLU A 132 7.89 3.57 17.93
C GLU A 132 8.77 2.33 17.70
N LEU A 133 9.59 2.35 16.63
CA LEU A 133 10.47 1.22 16.29
C LEU A 133 11.72 1.22 17.16
N ASP A 134 12.00 0.08 17.84
CA ASP A 134 13.19 -0.07 18.66
C ASP A 134 14.47 0.10 17.83
N SER A 135 15.42 0.84 18.37
CA SER A 135 16.74 1.06 17.75
C SER A 135 17.50 -0.23 17.46
N LYS A 136 17.32 -1.25 18.26
CA LYS A 136 17.95 -2.56 18.08
C LYS A 136 17.52 -3.23 16.77
N LEU A 137 16.29 -3.01 16.33
CA LEU A 137 15.77 -3.59 15.08
C LEU A 137 16.44 -2.98 13.84
N ALA A 138 16.89 -1.73 13.89
CA ALA A 138 17.55 -1.06 12.77
C ALA A 138 18.86 -1.74 12.31
N ASN A 139 19.54 -2.45 13.21
CA ASN A 139 20.80 -3.15 12.93
C ASN A 139 20.60 -4.65 12.63
N ARG A 140 19.37 -5.16 12.78
CA ARG A 140 19.06 -6.55 12.42
C ARG A 140 18.76 -6.67 10.93
N SER A 141 18.84 -7.90 10.43
CA SER A 141 18.40 -8.22 9.07
C SER A 141 16.94 -7.83 8.87
N VAL A 142 16.61 -7.40 7.67
CA VAL A 142 15.24 -6.95 7.32
C VAL A 142 14.21 -8.01 7.69
N ASN A 143 13.35 -7.70 8.64
CA ASN A 143 12.23 -8.53 9.15
C ASN A 143 12.61 -9.89 9.73
N GLU A 144 13.89 -10.27 9.76
CA GLU A 144 14.35 -11.58 10.26
C GLU A 144 14.10 -11.73 11.76
N GLY A 145 13.23 -12.68 12.13
CA GLY A 145 12.84 -12.94 13.51
C GLY A 145 12.08 -11.79 14.17
N PHE A 146 11.44 -10.91 13.40
CA PHE A 146 10.53 -9.91 13.93
C PHE A 146 9.17 -10.55 14.22
N SER A 147 8.50 -10.10 15.28
CA SER A 147 7.08 -10.39 15.51
C SER A 147 6.21 -9.77 14.41
N GLY A 148 4.97 -10.20 14.27
CA GLY A 148 4.03 -9.64 13.29
C GLY A 148 3.89 -8.11 13.43
N GLY A 149 3.71 -7.62 14.66
CA GLY A 149 3.61 -6.18 14.93
C GLY A 149 4.90 -5.41 14.63
N GLU A 150 6.08 -6.00 14.91
CA GLU A 150 7.37 -5.40 14.54
C GLU A 150 7.56 -5.33 13.02
N LYS A 151 7.17 -6.38 12.27
CA LYS A 151 7.20 -6.39 10.81
C LYS A 151 6.34 -5.28 10.22
N LYS A 152 5.11 -5.11 10.70
CA LYS A 152 4.21 -4.06 10.22
C LYS A 152 4.68 -2.65 10.58
N ARG A 153 5.14 -2.43 11.82
CA ARG A 153 5.78 -1.17 12.19
C ARG A 153 7.01 -0.87 11.35
N ASN A 154 7.78 -1.91 11.01
CA ASN A 154 8.93 -1.77 10.13
C ASN A 154 8.55 -1.38 8.69
N GLU A 155 7.44 -1.85 8.15
CA GLU A 155 6.93 -1.41 6.84
C GLU A 155 6.53 0.07 6.86
N ILE A 156 5.83 0.53 7.91
CA ILE A 156 5.51 1.96 8.04
C ILE A 156 6.77 2.80 8.27
N PHE A 157 7.78 2.26 8.95
CA PHE A 157 9.09 2.90 9.03
C PHE A 157 9.75 3.03 7.64
N GLN A 158 9.71 1.99 6.81
CA GLN A 158 10.21 2.05 5.43
C GLN A 158 9.44 3.10 4.62
N MET A 159 8.11 3.14 4.74
CA MET A 159 7.27 4.18 4.14
C MET A 159 7.71 5.59 4.59
N ALA A 160 7.94 5.78 5.89
CA ALA A 160 8.40 7.04 6.44
C ALA A 160 9.77 7.48 5.90
N MET A 161 10.69 6.53 5.70
CA MET A 161 12.03 6.79 5.17
C MET A 161 12.03 7.10 3.67
N LEU A 162 11.16 6.45 2.90
CA LEU A 162 11.10 6.57 1.44
C LEU A 162 10.23 7.75 0.98
N GLU A 163 9.35 8.25 1.84
CA GLU A 163 8.43 9.37 1.54
C GLU A 163 7.76 9.20 0.17
N PRO A 164 6.91 8.17 0.02
CA PRO A 164 6.23 7.91 -1.24
C PRO A 164 5.14 8.96 -1.50
N LYS A 165 4.79 9.12 -2.78
CA LYS A 165 3.62 9.92 -3.19
C LYS A 165 2.32 9.15 -3.04
N LEU A 166 2.33 7.85 -3.36
CA LEU A 166 1.20 6.95 -3.19
C LEU A 166 1.64 5.71 -2.42
N SER A 167 1.00 5.47 -1.28
CA SER A 167 1.19 4.27 -0.46
C SER A 167 0.02 3.32 -0.65
N ILE A 168 0.31 2.05 -0.88
CA ILE A 168 -0.67 0.96 -0.92
C ILE A 168 -0.43 0.09 0.30
N LEU A 169 -1.42 0.01 1.19
CA LEU A 169 -1.37 -0.79 2.42
C LEU A 169 -2.25 -2.03 2.22
N ASP A 170 -1.62 -3.18 1.92
CA ASP A 170 -2.35 -4.42 1.63
C ASP A 170 -2.46 -5.27 2.89
N GLU A 171 -3.67 -5.33 3.48
CA GLU A 171 -4.00 -6.06 4.71
C GLU A 171 -2.99 -5.83 5.85
N THR A 172 -2.60 -4.57 6.04
CA THR A 172 -1.57 -4.17 7.03
C THR A 172 -2.01 -4.43 8.47
N ASP A 173 -3.29 -4.59 8.71
CA ASP A 173 -3.94 -4.91 9.98
C ASP A 173 -3.99 -6.41 10.30
N SER A 174 -3.69 -7.28 9.36
CA SER A 174 -3.75 -8.72 9.54
C SER A 174 -2.78 -9.20 10.63
N GLY A 175 -3.31 -9.89 11.66
CA GLY A 175 -2.52 -10.45 12.75
C GLY A 175 -1.98 -9.43 13.76
N LEU A 176 -2.45 -8.18 13.73
CA LEU A 176 -2.09 -7.16 14.71
C LEU A 176 -3.05 -7.16 15.91
N ASP A 177 -2.49 -6.95 17.09
CA ASP A 177 -3.27 -6.53 18.25
C ASP A 177 -3.70 -5.06 18.13
N VAL A 178 -4.58 -4.61 19.03
CA VAL A 178 -5.16 -3.26 18.98
C VAL A 178 -4.10 -2.17 19.12
N ASP A 179 -3.06 -2.40 19.93
CA ASP A 179 -2.01 -1.41 20.17
C ASP A 179 -1.08 -1.28 18.95
N ALA A 180 -0.70 -2.40 18.35
CA ALA A 180 0.10 -2.40 17.13
C ALA A 180 -0.68 -1.76 15.96
N MET A 181 -1.96 -2.04 15.83
CA MET A 181 -2.83 -1.43 14.82
C MET A 181 -2.92 0.08 14.98
N ARG A 182 -3.05 0.58 16.23
CA ARG A 182 -3.06 2.01 16.52
C ARG A 182 -1.75 2.68 16.11
N ILE A 183 -0.60 2.10 16.45
CA ILE A 183 0.72 2.64 16.09
C ILE A 183 0.87 2.70 14.56
N VAL A 184 0.42 1.67 13.84
CA VAL A 184 0.42 1.64 12.37
C VAL A 184 -0.46 2.75 11.80
N ALA A 185 -1.71 2.87 12.27
CA ALA A 185 -2.64 3.90 11.80
C ALA A 185 -2.14 5.32 12.09
N ASP A 186 -1.61 5.55 13.30
CA ASP A 186 -1.00 6.83 13.68
C ASP A 186 0.21 7.17 12.80
N GLY A 187 1.03 6.15 12.49
CA GLY A 187 2.17 6.29 11.58
C GLY A 187 1.73 6.73 10.19
N VAL A 188 0.72 6.06 9.63
CA VAL A 188 0.14 6.40 8.33
C VAL A 188 -0.40 7.84 8.34
N ASN A 189 -1.23 8.19 9.34
CA ASN A 189 -1.83 9.52 9.45
C ASN A 189 -0.78 10.64 9.58
N LYS A 190 0.32 10.41 10.32
CA LYS A 190 1.41 11.38 10.46
C LYS A 190 2.22 11.58 9.18
N LEU A 191 2.19 10.63 8.27
CA LEU A 191 2.92 10.69 7.00
C LEU A 191 2.07 11.24 5.85
N GLN A 192 0.77 11.39 6.05
CA GLN A 192 -0.11 12.00 5.06
C GLN A 192 0.12 13.50 4.97
N THR A 193 0.19 14.00 3.73
CA THR A 193 0.26 15.41 3.38
C THR A 193 -0.73 15.70 2.23
N PRO A 194 -1.01 16.95 1.88
CA PRO A 194 -1.85 17.28 0.72
C PRO A 194 -1.32 16.73 -0.62
N GLU A 195 -0.03 16.40 -0.68
CA GLU A 195 0.64 15.89 -1.89
C GLU A 195 0.81 14.36 -1.89
N THR A 196 0.44 13.68 -0.80
CA THR A 196 0.56 12.22 -0.68
C THR A 196 -0.80 11.58 -0.58
N SER A 197 -0.95 10.41 -1.17
CA SER A 197 -2.20 9.65 -1.18
C SER A 197 -2.01 8.23 -0.66
N CYS A 198 -3.10 7.60 -0.24
CA CYS A 198 -3.05 6.27 0.33
C CYS A 198 -4.19 5.39 -0.19
N ILE A 199 -3.88 4.15 -0.54
CA ILE A 199 -4.85 3.08 -0.74
C ILE A 199 -4.73 2.13 0.44
N VAL A 200 -5.82 1.90 1.15
CA VAL A 200 -5.90 0.94 2.26
C VAL A 200 -6.75 -0.24 1.83
N ILE A 201 -6.14 -1.41 1.70
CA ILE A 201 -6.85 -2.66 1.43
C ILE A 201 -7.01 -3.38 2.76
N THR A 202 -8.24 -3.58 3.20
CA THR A 202 -8.54 -4.27 4.45
C THR A 202 -9.93 -4.91 4.43
N HIS A 203 -10.11 -5.89 5.30
CA HIS A 203 -11.40 -6.50 5.61
C HIS A 203 -12.03 -5.94 6.88
N TYR A 204 -11.31 -5.12 7.66
CA TYR A 204 -11.71 -4.67 8.98
C TYR A 204 -11.96 -3.16 9.00
N ASP A 205 -13.09 -2.78 9.53
CA ASP A 205 -13.48 -1.38 9.74
C ASP A 205 -12.60 -0.65 10.77
N ARG A 206 -12.08 -1.38 11.78
CA ARG A 206 -11.26 -0.78 12.84
C ARG A 206 -10.07 0.03 12.35
N LEU A 207 -9.34 -0.49 11.33
CA LEU A 207 -8.24 0.26 10.73
C LEU A 207 -8.77 1.49 10.01
N LEU A 208 -9.90 1.37 9.30
CA LEU A 208 -10.52 2.47 8.57
C LEU A 208 -11.08 3.55 9.50
N GLU A 209 -11.57 3.19 10.68
CA GLU A 209 -11.98 4.17 11.73
C GLU A 209 -10.81 5.04 12.19
N MET A 210 -9.59 4.48 12.24
CA MET A 210 -8.38 5.18 12.66
C MET A 210 -7.76 6.02 11.51
N ILE A 211 -7.75 5.49 10.28
CA ILE A 211 -7.15 6.16 9.10
C ILE A 211 -8.12 7.14 8.44
N ARG A 212 -9.44 6.88 8.51
CA ARG A 212 -10.53 7.74 8.00
C ARG A 212 -10.42 8.05 6.50
N PRO A 213 -10.58 7.05 5.64
CA PRO A 213 -10.54 7.26 4.19
C PRO A 213 -11.70 8.16 3.74
N GLN A 214 -11.46 8.98 2.71
CA GLN A 214 -12.50 9.80 2.10
C GLN A 214 -13.44 8.97 1.22
N PHE A 215 -12.89 7.92 0.60
CA PHE A 215 -13.63 7.05 -0.33
C PHE A 215 -13.46 5.59 0.05
N VAL A 216 -14.53 4.84 -0.10
CA VAL A 216 -14.57 3.38 0.10
C VAL A 216 -15.08 2.74 -1.18
N HIS A 217 -14.31 1.80 -1.73
CA HIS A 217 -14.65 1.06 -2.93
C HIS A 217 -14.87 -0.41 -2.58
N VAL A 218 -15.93 -1.00 -3.12
CA VAL A 218 -16.19 -2.44 -2.98
C VAL A 218 -15.72 -3.14 -4.24
N LEU A 219 -14.70 -3.97 -4.10
CA LEU A 219 -14.20 -4.83 -5.16
C LEU A 219 -14.86 -6.21 -5.04
N TYR A 220 -15.57 -6.62 -6.10
CA TYR A 220 -16.23 -7.91 -6.18
C TYR A 220 -16.01 -8.56 -7.53
N LYS A 221 -15.56 -9.82 -7.54
CA LYS A 221 -15.27 -10.60 -8.76
C LYS A 221 -14.45 -9.84 -9.83
N GLY A 222 -13.47 -9.05 -9.39
CA GLY A 222 -12.58 -8.30 -10.29
C GLY A 222 -13.11 -6.97 -10.79
N ARG A 223 -14.20 -6.44 -10.23
CA ARG A 223 -14.80 -5.14 -10.58
C ARG A 223 -15.04 -4.28 -9.36
N ILE A 224 -14.90 -2.98 -9.46
CA ILE A 224 -15.42 -2.05 -8.46
C ILE A 224 -16.93 -1.93 -8.72
N VAL A 225 -17.71 -2.48 -7.79
CA VAL A 225 -19.17 -2.56 -7.94
C VAL A 225 -19.92 -1.47 -7.18
N LYS A 226 -19.28 -0.87 -6.19
CA LYS A 226 -19.84 0.23 -5.40
C LYS A 226 -18.73 1.15 -4.90
N THR A 227 -19.03 2.44 -4.86
CA THR A 227 -18.16 3.47 -4.28
C THR A 227 -19.00 4.37 -3.39
N GLY A 228 -18.51 4.68 -2.21
CA GLY A 228 -19.18 5.55 -1.25
C GLY A 228 -18.19 6.26 -0.33
N GLY A 229 -18.70 6.93 0.68
CA GLY A 229 -17.91 7.53 1.75
C GLY A 229 -17.57 6.53 2.87
N PRO A 230 -17.06 7.01 4.01
CA PRO A 230 -16.68 6.17 5.16
C PRO A 230 -17.85 5.33 5.72
N GLU A 231 -19.09 5.78 5.54
CA GLU A 231 -20.29 5.07 5.97
C GLU A 231 -20.44 3.70 5.29
N LEU A 232 -19.97 3.56 4.05
CA LEU A 232 -20.05 2.30 3.31
C LEU A 232 -19.25 1.18 4.01
N ALA A 233 -18.12 1.52 4.64
CA ALA A 233 -17.34 0.54 5.39
C ALA A 233 -18.13 0.00 6.59
N LYS A 234 -18.89 0.85 7.29
CA LYS A 234 -19.72 0.45 8.42
C LYS A 234 -20.88 -0.42 7.96
N GLU A 235 -21.56 -0.05 6.87
CA GLU A 235 -22.63 -0.85 6.29
C GLU A 235 -22.16 -2.26 5.91
N ILE A 236 -20.94 -2.36 5.34
CA ILE A 236 -20.34 -3.66 5.01
C ILE A 236 -20.05 -4.48 6.28
N GLN A 237 -19.54 -3.83 7.33
CA GLN A 237 -19.24 -4.50 8.58
C GLN A 237 -20.50 -5.02 9.30
N GLU A 238 -21.59 -4.26 9.23
CA GLU A 238 -22.86 -4.60 9.87
C GLU A 238 -23.65 -5.65 9.08
N HIS A 239 -23.68 -5.55 7.76
CA HIS A 239 -24.56 -6.34 6.89
C HIS A 239 -23.83 -7.32 5.97
N GLY A 240 -22.49 -7.33 5.96
CA GLY A 240 -21.70 -8.14 5.03
C GLY A 240 -21.80 -7.64 3.58
N TYR A 241 -21.55 -8.54 2.63
CA TYR A 241 -21.55 -8.21 1.19
C TYR A 241 -22.81 -8.69 0.46
N ASP A 242 -23.74 -9.39 1.11
CA ASP A 242 -24.86 -10.04 0.41
C ASP A 242 -25.83 -9.05 -0.22
N TRP A 243 -26.14 -7.96 0.47
CA TRP A 243 -26.98 -6.90 -0.07
C TRP A 243 -26.36 -6.22 -1.32
N ILE A 244 -25.02 -6.16 -1.42
CA ILE A 244 -24.33 -5.63 -2.61
C ILE A 244 -24.48 -6.61 -3.78
N LYS A 245 -24.43 -7.93 -3.52
CA LYS A 245 -24.65 -8.96 -4.54
C LYS A 245 -26.07 -8.85 -5.11
N GLU A 246 -27.07 -8.64 -4.25
CA GLU A 246 -28.47 -8.43 -4.68
C GLU A 246 -28.60 -7.17 -5.55
N GLU A 247 -27.97 -6.04 -5.17
CA GLU A 247 -27.98 -4.80 -5.96
C GLU A 247 -27.39 -4.98 -7.36
N ILE A 248 -26.34 -5.80 -7.52
CA ILE A 248 -25.71 -6.06 -8.83
C ILE A 248 -26.37 -7.22 -9.60
N GLY A 249 -27.42 -7.83 -9.06
CA GLY A 249 -28.18 -8.91 -9.71
C GLY A 249 -27.45 -10.26 -9.73
N GLU A 250 -26.57 -10.51 -8.76
CA GLU A 250 -25.90 -11.79 -8.58
C GLU A 250 -26.53 -12.55 -7.40
N GLU A 251 -27.01 -13.79 -7.66
CA GLU A 251 -27.50 -14.74 -6.64
C GLU A 251 -26.32 -15.49 -5.96
#